data_d09c4dc66f1e777fd905fd48d167482a
#
_entry.id   d09c4dc66f1e777fd905fd48d167482a
#
_cell.length_a   1.000
_cell.length_b   1.000
_cell.length_c   1.000
_cell.angle_alpha   90.00
_cell.angle_beta   90.00
_cell.angle_gamma   90.00
#
_symmetry.space_group_name_H-M   'P 1'
#
loop_
_entity.id
_entity.type
_entity.pdbx_description
1 polymer ?
#
loop_
_entity_poly.entity_id
_entity_poly.type
_entity_poly.pdbx_seq_one_letter_code
_entity_poly.pdbx_strand_id
1 'polypeptide(L)'
;MITACDLKFSYSGTTSLEFPDFKCQSGNKLLLIGNSGSGKTTLLHLLCGLLRPDSGSMQVAGLDINTLSDRELDKFRGRELGIVFQQSHFVQSLTVAENIALPTMLTGSNITTEELKVRTHELLDNLGIENKFDSYPKDLSVGEQQRASIARALVHKPSVVFADEPTSALDDKSTESVIRLLEEETEKVGASLIIVTHDSRLKTRYKDRVELQTLTTA
;
A
#
# COMPACT_ATOMS: atom_id res chain seq x y z
N MET A 1 10.77 9.21 2.60
CA MET A 1 11.07 9.74 1.25
C MET A 1 11.10 8.59 0.25
N ILE A 2 10.49 8.78 -0.92
CA ILE A 2 10.49 7.83 -2.03
C ILE A 2 11.01 8.55 -3.27
N THR A 3 11.91 7.94 -4.02
CA THR A 3 12.41 8.46 -5.31
C THR A 3 12.49 7.32 -6.32
N ALA A 4 12.23 7.64 -7.58
CA ALA A 4 12.41 6.75 -8.71
C ALA A 4 13.04 7.57 -9.84
N CYS A 5 14.12 7.08 -10.43
CA CYS A 5 14.84 7.74 -11.52
C CYS A 5 15.24 6.73 -12.58
N ASP A 6 14.93 7.02 -13.84
CA ASP A 6 15.27 6.21 -15.04
C ASP A 6 14.86 4.72 -14.92
N LEU A 7 13.75 4.44 -14.20
CA LEU A 7 13.31 3.06 -13.97
C LEU A 7 12.81 2.39 -15.24
N LYS A 8 13.37 1.22 -15.54
CA LYS A 8 12.93 0.34 -16.63
C LYS A 8 12.74 -1.07 -16.12
N PHE A 9 11.75 -1.74 -16.65
CA PHE A 9 11.45 -3.14 -16.32
C PHE A 9 10.81 -3.86 -17.50
N SER A 10 11.19 -5.10 -17.73
CA SER A 10 10.62 -5.98 -18.78
C SER A 10 10.19 -7.30 -18.16
N TYR A 11 8.97 -7.74 -18.44
CA TYR A 11 8.61 -9.15 -18.25
C TYR A 11 9.26 -9.98 -19.37
N SER A 12 9.66 -11.21 -19.07
CA SER A 12 10.30 -12.10 -20.04
C SER A 12 9.60 -12.13 -21.40
N GLY A 13 10.32 -11.71 -22.46
CA GLY A 13 9.83 -11.72 -23.84
C GLY A 13 8.78 -10.65 -24.20
N THR A 14 8.63 -9.62 -23.36
CA THR A 14 7.66 -8.54 -23.59
C THR A 14 8.34 -7.18 -23.72
N THR A 15 7.54 -6.18 -24.09
CA THR A 15 7.95 -4.79 -24.19
C THR A 15 8.48 -4.24 -22.86
N SER A 16 9.55 -3.44 -22.91
CA SER A 16 10.08 -2.72 -21.76
C SER A 16 9.11 -1.64 -21.28
N LEU A 17 8.85 -1.60 -19.99
CA LEU A 17 8.14 -0.53 -19.31
C LEU A 17 9.16 0.52 -18.85
N GLU A 18 8.93 1.77 -19.21
CA GLU A 18 9.70 2.90 -18.72
C GLU A 18 8.82 3.76 -17.83
N PHE A 19 9.31 4.12 -16.66
CA PHE A 19 8.54 4.88 -15.68
C PHE A 19 9.10 6.30 -15.56
N PRO A 20 8.22 7.32 -15.45
CA PRO A 20 8.66 8.68 -15.24
C PRO A 20 9.39 8.84 -13.90
N ASP A 21 10.31 9.78 -13.84
CA ASP A 21 10.97 10.16 -12.61
C ASP A 21 9.99 10.83 -11.66
N PHE A 22 10.07 10.48 -10.38
CA PHE A 22 9.28 11.15 -9.36
C PHE A 22 9.94 11.11 -7.98
N LYS A 23 9.44 11.99 -7.12
CA LYS A 23 9.86 12.10 -5.73
C LYS A 23 8.66 12.37 -4.85
N CYS A 24 8.54 11.62 -3.75
CA CYS A 24 7.60 11.87 -2.66
C CYS A 24 8.38 12.09 -1.37
N GLN A 25 8.22 13.23 -0.73
CA GLN A 25 8.85 13.54 0.55
C GLN A 25 8.22 12.69 1.67
N SER A 26 8.96 12.49 2.77
CA SER A 26 8.41 11.80 3.94
C SER A 26 7.16 12.51 4.47
N GLY A 27 6.14 11.74 4.79
CA GLY A 27 4.85 12.25 5.27
C GLY A 27 3.94 12.84 4.19
N ASN A 28 4.40 12.94 2.94
CA ASN A 28 3.57 13.45 1.84
C ASN A 28 2.71 12.37 1.20
N LYS A 29 1.73 12.81 0.43
CA LYS A 29 0.79 11.98 -0.32
C LYS A 29 1.08 12.12 -1.81
N LEU A 30 1.15 11.01 -2.55
CA LEU A 30 1.40 10.99 -4.00
C LEU A 30 0.35 10.11 -4.68
N LEU A 31 -0.22 10.60 -5.77
CA LEU A 31 -1.12 9.85 -6.64
C LEU A 31 -0.37 9.33 -7.86
N LEU A 32 -0.33 8.01 -8.04
CA LEU A 32 0.11 7.36 -9.27
C LEU A 32 -1.13 6.98 -10.09
N ILE A 33 -1.36 7.67 -11.20
CA ILE A 33 -2.57 7.49 -11.99
C ILE A 33 -2.22 7.09 -13.44
N GLY A 34 -3.04 6.22 -14.02
CA GLY A 34 -2.87 5.78 -15.40
C GLY A 34 -3.97 4.81 -15.81
N ASN A 35 -4.12 4.61 -17.11
CA ASN A 35 -5.10 3.68 -17.66
C ASN A 35 -4.78 2.22 -17.27
N SER A 36 -5.73 1.32 -17.47
CA SER A 36 -5.45 -0.12 -17.35
C SER A 36 -4.30 -0.52 -18.30
N GLY A 37 -3.37 -1.32 -17.83
CA GLY A 37 -2.19 -1.73 -18.62
C GLY A 37 -1.05 -0.71 -18.68
N SER A 38 -1.13 0.45 -18.01
CA SER A 38 -0.03 1.45 -18.00
C SER A 38 1.15 1.08 -17.08
N GLY A 39 1.17 -0.10 -16.46
CA GLY A 39 2.27 -0.55 -15.60
C GLY A 39 2.15 -0.12 -14.13
N LYS A 40 1.00 0.41 -13.67
CA LYS A 40 0.81 0.85 -12.28
C LYS A 40 1.17 -0.22 -11.25
N THR A 41 0.60 -1.40 -11.38
CA THR A 41 0.87 -2.53 -10.48
C THR A 41 2.33 -2.98 -10.57
N THR A 42 2.93 -2.93 -11.76
CA THR A 42 4.36 -3.24 -11.94
C THR A 42 5.23 -2.22 -11.20
N LEU A 43 4.95 -0.92 -11.34
CA LEU A 43 5.67 0.12 -10.58
C LEU A 43 5.50 -0.08 -9.08
N LEU A 44 4.28 -0.37 -8.62
CA LEU A 44 4.03 -0.68 -7.21
C LEU A 44 4.88 -1.87 -6.74
N HIS A 45 4.93 -2.95 -7.51
CA HIS A 45 5.74 -4.13 -7.18
C HIS A 45 7.24 -3.82 -7.15
N LEU A 46 7.74 -2.97 -8.04
CA LEU A 46 9.12 -2.47 -8.00
C LEU A 46 9.37 -1.69 -6.70
N LEU A 47 8.53 -0.71 -6.37
CA LEU A 47 8.64 0.10 -5.15
C LEU A 47 8.50 -0.73 -3.85
N CYS A 48 7.78 -1.83 -3.90
CA CYS A 48 7.70 -2.78 -2.78
C CYS A 48 8.87 -3.78 -2.74
N GLY A 49 9.77 -3.76 -3.73
CA GLY A 49 10.85 -4.74 -3.84
C GLY A 49 10.36 -6.17 -4.11
N LEU A 50 9.18 -6.33 -4.70
CA LEU A 50 8.64 -7.62 -5.20
C LEU A 50 9.18 -7.96 -6.58
N LEU A 51 9.56 -6.93 -7.36
CA LEU A 51 10.25 -7.03 -8.63
C LEU A 51 11.55 -6.22 -8.54
N ARG A 52 12.55 -6.58 -9.36
CA ARG A 52 13.79 -5.82 -9.51
C ARG A 52 13.78 -5.13 -10.86
N PRO A 53 14.14 -3.84 -10.96
CA PRO A 53 14.22 -3.15 -12.23
C PRO A 53 15.39 -3.66 -13.06
N ASP A 54 15.26 -3.57 -14.38
CA ASP A 54 16.36 -3.86 -15.33
C ASP A 54 17.42 -2.75 -15.27
N SER A 55 16.99 -1.50 -15.05
CA SER A 55 17.87 -0.34 -14.90
C SER A 55 17.17 0.78 -14.12
N GLY A 56 17.93 1.80 -13.76
CA GLY A 56 17.47 2.94 -12.96
C GLY A 56 17.73 2.76 -11.47
N SER A 57 17.30 3.72 -10.69
CA SER A 57 17.49 3.72 -9.24
C SER A 57 16.19 4.05 -8.54
N MET A 58 15.98 3.46 -7.37
CA MET A 58 14.84 3.78 -6.51
C MET A 58 15.23 3.72 -5.04
N GLN A 59 14.71 4.70 -4.29
CA GLN A 59 14.79 4.70 -2.84
C GLN A 59 13.38 4.66 -2.26
N VAL A 60 13.17 3.84 -1.24
CA VAL A 60 11.91 3.74 -0.51
C VAL A 60 12.22 3.80 0.98
N ALA A 61 11.48 4.63 1.71
CA ALA A 61 11.78 4.96 3.11
C ALA A 61 13.24 5.47 3.32
N GLY A 62 13.84 6.07 2.27
CA GLY A 62 15.21 6.58 2.29
C GLY A 62 16.31 5.53 2.05
N LEU A 63 15.95 4.26 1.81
CA LEU A 63 16.88 3.17 1.49
C LEU A 63 16.85 2.86 -0.01
N ASP A 64 18.03 2.60 -0.60
CA ASP A 64 18.13 2.01 -1.93
C ASP A 64 17.80 0.51 -1.84
N ILE A 65 16.57 0.16 -2.20
CA ILE A 65 16.07 -1.21 -2.07
C ILE A 65 16.66 -2.17 -3.10
N ASN A 66 17.29 -1.67 -4.17
CA ASN A 66 17.97 -2.51 -5.17
C ASN A 66 19.21 -3.19 -4.61
N THR A 67 19.82 -2.60 -3.58
CA THR A 67 21.05 -3.12 -2.95
C THR A 67 20.78 -4.21 -1.91
N LEU A 68 19.52 -4.38 -1.50
CA LEU A 68 19.13 -5.33 -0.46
C LEU A 68 19.05 -6.75 -1.02
N SER A 69 19.48 -7.73 -0.23
CA SER A 69 19.21 -9.15 -0.47
C SER A 69 17.72 -9.46 -0.27
N ASP A 70 17.25 -10.59 -0.78
CA ASP A 70 15.84 -10.97 -0.66
C ASP A 70 15.39 -11.07 0.80
N ARG A 71 16.24 -11.58 1.70
CA ARG A 71 15.97 -11.65 3.13
C ARG A 71 15.87 -10.26 3.79
N GLU A 72 16.69 -9.32 3.34
CA GLU A 72 16.62 -7.93 3.82
C GLU A 72 15.39 -7.22 3.27
N LEU A 73 15.01 -7.48 2.01
CA LEU A 73 13.77 -6.99 1.42
C LEU A 73 12.53 -7.50 2.16
N ASP A 74 12.49 -8.79 2.56
CA ASP A 74 11.39 -9.33 3.35
C ASP A 74 11.24 -8.60 4.69
N LYS A 75 12.36 -8.38 5.40
CA LYS A 75 12.36 -7.62 6.65
C LYS A 75 11.98 -6.16 6.45
N PHE A 76 12.49 -5.54 5.37
CA PHE A 76 12.17 -4.17 5.01
C PHE A 76 10.67 -4.02 4.73
N ARG A 77 10.10 -4.88 3.87
CA ARG A 77 8.65 -4.87 3.59
C ARG A 77 7.82 -4.94 4.86
N GLY A 78 8.15 -5.88 5.72
CA GLY A 78 7.36 -6.10 6.92
C GLY A 78 7.51 -5.04 8.00
N ARG A 79 8.54 -4.19 7.95
CA ARG A 79 8.77 -3.12 8.94
C ARG A 79 8.40 -1.75 8.42
N GLU A 80 8.74 -1.46 7.17
CA GLU A 80 8.67 -0.13 6.60
C GLU A 80 7.45 0.09 5.70
N LEU A 81 6.85 -0.98 5.18
CA LEU A 81 5.79 -0.87 4.18
C LEU A 81 4.45 -1.38 4.70
N GLY A 82 3.41 -0.54 4.59
CA GLY A 82 2.01 -0.96 4.68
C GLY A 82 1.44 -1.09 3.26
N ILE A 83 0.75 -2.19 2.96
CA ILE A 83 0.15 -2.38 1.64
C ILE A 83 -1.33 -2.66 1.78
N VAL A 84 -2.13 -1.79 1.14
CA VAL A 84 -3.57 -1.98 0.95
C VAL A 84 -3.77 -2.45 -0.49
N PHE A 85 -4.12 -3.71 -0.66
CA PHE A 85 -4.36 -4.30 -1.98
C PHE A 85 -5.78 -4.04 -2.46
N GLN A 86 -5.98 -4.08 -3.77
CA GLN A 86 -7.30 -4.04 -4.40
C GLN A 86 -8.23 -5.15 -3.88
N GLN A 87 -7.70 -6.36 -3.74
CA GLN A 87 -8.36 -7.46 -3.04
C GLN A 87 -7.67 -7.65 -1.68
N SER A 88 -8.45 -7.79 -0.62
CA SER A 88 -7.91 -7.77 0.76
C SER A 88 -6.99 -8.94 1.10
N HIS A 89 -7.04 -10.05 0.36
CA HIS A 89 -6.21 -11.26 0.56
C HIS A 89 -6.11 -11.69 2.03
N PHE A 90 -7.25 -11.72 2.72
CA PHE A 90 -7.30 -12.21 4.10
C PHE A 90 -7.17 -13.72 4.18
N VAL A 91 -6.49 -14.20 5.20
CA VAL A 91 -6.47 -15.62 5.57
C VAL A 91 -7.83 -15.96 6.17
N GLN A 92 -8.63 -16.75 5.45
CA GLN A 92 -10.04 -16.99 5.77
C GLN A 92 -10.27 -17.76 7.08
N SER A 93 -9.27 -18.50 7.55
CA SER A 93 -9.29 -19.25 8.82
C SER A 93 -8.90 -18.42 10.04
N LEU A 94 -8.44 -17.19 9.85
CA LEU A 94 -8.09 -16.24 10.89
C LEU A 94 -9.17 -15.20 11.08
N THR A 95 -9.35 -14.73 12.31
CA THR A 95 -10.21 -13.57 12.61
C THR A 95 -9.68 -12.29 11.98
N VAL A 96 -10.44 -11.22 12.00
CA VAL A 96 -10.01 -9.89 11.56
C VAL A 96 -8.80 -9.43 12.36
N ALA A 97 -8.84 -9.56 13.68
CA ALA A 97 -7.74 -9.17 14.55
C ALA A 97 -6.45 -9.96 14.25
N GLU A 98 -6.56 -11.27 14.07
CA GLU A 98 -5.43 -12.12 13.71
C GLU A 98 -4.85 -11.77 12.33
N ASN A 99 -5.70 -11.48 11.35
CA ASN A 99 -5.25 -11.00 10.02
C ASN A 99 -4.53 -9.65 10.11
N ILE A 100 -4.98 -8.74 10.96
CA ILE A 100 -4.33 -7.44 11.18
C ILE A 100 -2.98 -7.64 11.87
N ALA A 101 -2.89 -8.53 12.85
CA ALA A 101 -1.67 -8.82 13.58
C ALA A 101 -0.59 -9.55 12.75
N LEU A 102 -0.98 -10.24 11.69
CA LEU A 102 -0.13 -11.15 10.94
C LEU A 102 1.19 -10.53 10.43
N PRO A 103 1.22 -9.31 9.83
CA PRO A 103 2.48 -8.70 9.39
C PRO A 103 3.48 -8.53 10.54
N THR A 104 3.00 -8.10 11.69
CA THR A 104 3.83 -7.89 12.89
C THR A 104 4.42 -9.20 13.42
N MET A 105 3.62 -10.25 13.43
CA MET A 105 4.04 -11.59 13.89
C MET A 105 5.11 -12.19 12.96
N LEU A 106 4.97 -12.02 11.65
CA LEU A 106 5.90 -12.57 10.65
C LEU A 106 7.25 -11.86 10.62
N THR A 107 7.31 -10.60 11.02
CA THR A 107 8.55 -9.80 10.97
C THR A 107 9.38 -9.84 12.24
N GLY A 108 8.89 -10.51 13.27
CA GLY A 108 9.58 -10.60 14.56
C GLY A 108 9.78 -9.23 15.21
N SER A 109 8.76 -8.38 15.15
CA SER A 109 8.79 -7.07 15.81
C SER A 109 8.82 -7.26 17.33
N ASN A 110 9.41 -6.28 18.04
CA ASN A 110 9.48 -6.30 19.51
C ASN A 110 8.17 -5.88 20.20
N ILE A 111 7.08 -5.71 19.46
CA ILE A 111 5.78 -5.38 20.03
C ILE A 111 5.22 -6.60 20.79
N THR A 112 4.77 -6.39 22.01
CA THR A 112 4.15 -7.47 22.79
C THR A 112 2.76 -7.80 22.23
N THR A 113 2.27 -9.00 22.53
CA THR A 113 0.92 -9.44 22.12
C THR A 113 -0.16 -8.49 22.65
N GLU A 114 0.01 -7.99 23.89
CA GLU A 114 -0.96 -7.07 24.50
C GLU A 114 -0.95 -5.70 23.82
N GLU A 115 0.21 -5.12 23.56
CA GLU A 115 0.34 -3.87 22.81
C GLU A 115 -0.25 -3.99 21.40
N LEU A 116 -0.02 -5.11 20.73
CA LEU A 116 -0.57 -5.38 19.41
C LEU A 116 -2.10 -5.46 19.44
N LYS A 117 -2.64 -6.12 20.48
CA LYS A 117 -4.09 -6.22 20.66
C LYS A 117 -4.73 -4.86 20.91
N VAL A 118 -4.18 -4.05 21.83
CA VAL A 118 -4.65 -2.68 22.11
C VAL A 118 -4.64 -1.86 20.84
N ARG A 119 -3.53 -1.88 20.09
CA ARG A 119 -3.39 -1.13 18.85
C ARG A 119 -4.37 -1.60 17.77
N THR A 120 -4.64 -2.89 17.70
CA THR A 120 -5.63 -3.43 16.76
C THR A 120 -7.03 -2.92 17.09
N HIS A 121 -7.40 -2.89 18.37
CA HIS A 121 -8.68 -2.30 18.82
C HIS A 121 -8.77 -0.81 18.45
N GLU A 122 -7.73 -0.02 18.76
CA GLU A 122 -7.68 1.41 18.42
C GLU A 122 -7.87 1.66 16.91
N LEU A 123 -7.19 0.88 16.08
CA LEU A 123 -7.31 1.00 14.61
C LEU A 123 -8.70 0.63 14.12
N LEU A 124 -9.29 -0.45 14.63
CA LEU A 124 -10.63 -0.89 14.26
C LEU A 124 -11.69 0.11 14.71
N ASP A 125 -11.54 0.73 15.91
CA ASP A 125 -12.43 1.78 16.41
C ASP A 125 -12.34 3.03 15.53
N ASN A 126 -11.14 3.54 15.26
CA ASN A 126 -10.92 4.67 14.36
C ASN A 126 -11.54 4.45 12.97
N LEU A 127 -11.52 3.21 12.48
CA LEU A 127 -12.09 2.81 11.20
C LEU A 127 -13.59 2.45 11.29
N GLY A 128 -14.20 2.52 12.48
CA GLY A 128 -15.62 2.28 12.71
C GLY A 128 -16.04 0.81 12.49
N ILE A 129 -15.15 -0.13 12.77
CA ILE A 129 -15.39 -1.58 12.65
C ILE A 129 -14.87 -2.36 13.87
N GLU A 130 -14.80 -1.77 15.05
CA GLU A 130 -14.33 -2.43 16.28
C GLU A 130 -15.14 -3.70 16.59
N ASN A 131 -16.44 -3.65 16.33
CA ASN A 131 -17.36 -4.79 16.50
C ASN A 131 -17.03 -6.01 15.61
N LYS A 132 -16.06 -5.89 14.68
CA LYS A 132 -15.60 -6.97 13.81
C LYS A 132 -14.30 -7.62 14.28
N PHE A 133 -13.78 -7.25 15.44
CA PHE A 133 -12.50 -7.75 15.96
C PHE A 133 -12.39 -9.28 15.91
N ASP A 134 -13.40 -10.00 16.42
CA ASP A 134 -13.44 -11.46 16.46
C ASP A 134 -14.18 -12.08 15.25
N SER A 135 -14.63 -11.28 14.29
CA SER A 135 -15.32 -11.76 13.09
C SER A 135 -14.33 -12.41 12.11
N TYR A 136 -14.84 -13.28 11.25
CA TYR A 136 -14.04 -13.83 10.14
C TYR A 136 -14.22 -12.99 8.87
N PRO A 137 -13.25 -13.00 7.94
CA PRO A 137 -13.32 -12.20 6.71
C PRO A 137 -14.58 -12.41 5.87
N LYS A 138 -15.12 -13.62 5.85
CA LYS A 138 -16.37 -13.98 5.15
C LYS A 138 -17.61 -13.26 5.70
N ASP A 139 -17.56 -12.80 6.95
CA ASP A 139 -18.68 -12.16 7.65
C ASP A 139 -18.63 -10.62 7.52
N LEU A 140 -17.67 -10.09 6.74
CA LEU A 140 -17.50 -8.67 6.49
C LEU A 140 -18.05 -8.28 5.11
N SER A 141 -18.74 -7.14 5.07
CA SER A 141 -19.02 -6.45 3.80
C SER A 141 -17.74 -6.00 3.10
N VAL A 142 -17.80 -5.70 1.81
CA VAL A 142 -16.64 -5.21 1.02
C VAL A 142 -16.02 -3.97 1.67
N GLY A 143 -16.84 -3.01 2.14
CA GLY A 143 -16.35 -1.80 2.80
C GLY A 143 -15.67 -2.09 4.14
N GLU A 144 -16.17 -3.05 4.93
CA GLU A 144 -15.54 -3.48 6.18
C GLU A 144 -14.22 -4.22 5.92
N GLN A 145 -14.17 -5.06 4.87
CA GLN A 145 -12.92 -5.69 4.45
C GLN A 145 -11.87 -4.66 4.04
N GLN A 146 -12.28 -3.62 3.32
CA GLN A 146 -11.37 -2.53 2.92
C GLN A 146 -10.81 -1.80 4.15
N ARG A 147 -11.66 -1.46 5.13
CA ARG A 147 -11.23 -0.84 6.39
C ARG A 147 -10.30 -1.74 7.21
N ALA A 148 -10.60 -3.03 7.32
CA ALA A 148 -9.72 -3.99 7.97
C ALA A 148 -8.38 -4.14 7.24
N SER A 149 -8.35 -4.04 5.90
CA SER A 149 -7.13 -4.01 5.10
C SER A 149 -6.26 -2.79 5.39
N ILE A 150 -6.88 -1.62 5.61
CA ILE A 150 -6.19 -0.39 6.05
C ILE A 150 -5.59 -0.61 7.46
N ALA A 151 -6.35 -1.16 8.40
CA ALA A 151 -5.83 -1.47 9.74
C ALA A 151 -4.61 -2.40 9.68
N ARG A 152 -4.68 -3.47 8.86
CA ARG A 152 -3.57 -4.40 8.65
C ARG A 152 -2.32 -3.70 8.10
N ALA A 153 -2.49 -2.78 7.16
CA ALA A 153 -1.39 -2.04 6.58
C ALA A 153 -0.72 -1.07 7.56
N LEU A 154 -1.43 -0.63 8.61
CA LEU A 154 -0.97 0.42 9.54
C LEU A 154 -0.56 -0.10 10.92
N VAL A 155 -0.89 -1.34 11.29
CA VAL A 155 -0.70 -1.87 12.64
C VAL A 155 0.74 -1.80 13.13
N HIS A 156 1.72 -1.99 12.24
CA HIS A 156 3.16 -1.98 12.54
C HIS A 156 3.81 -0.60 12.40
N LYS A 157 3.04 0.49 12.20
CA LYS A 157 3.52 1.89 12.01
C LYS A 157 4.55 2.01 10.87
N PRO A 158 4.16 1.68 9.62
CA PRO A 158 5.08 1.74 8.49
C PRO A 158 5.55 3.17 8.19
N SER A 159 6.69 3.32 7.52
CA SER A 159 7.16 4.61 6.99
C SER A 159 6.46 4.99 5.68
N VAL A 160 5.95 4.00 4.94
CA VAL A 160 5.28 4.19 3.65
C VAL A 160 4.07 3.29 3.56
N VAL A 161 2.94 3.85 3.12
CA VAL A 161 1.73 3.11 2.80
C VAL A 161 1.50 3.17 1.29
N PHE A 162 1.39 2.02 0.67
CA PHE A 162 0.94 1.86 -0.71
C PHE A 162 -0.52 1.38 -0.71
N ALA A 163 -1.36 2.02 -1.52
CA ALA A 163 -2.75 1.63 -1.71
C ALA A 163 -3.02 1.37 -3.19
N ASP A 164 -3.18 0.10 -3.56
CA ASP A 164 -3.47 -0.31 -4.94
C ASP A 164 -4.97 -0.38 -5.16
N GLU A 165 -5.48 0.53 -5.98
CA GLU A 165 -6.91 0.64 -6.34
C GLU A 165 -7.86 0.56 -5.12
N PRO A 166 -7.62 1.36 -4.05
CA PRO A 166 -8.30 1.16 -2.76
C PRO A 166 -9.80 1.42 -2.79
N THR A 167 -10.33 1.91 -3.91
CA THR A 167 -11.73 2.31 -4.07
C THR A 167 -12.44 1.67 -5.26
N SER A 168 -11.78 0.76 -5.98
CA SER A 168 -12.27 0.18 -7.25
C SER A 168 -13.60 -0.58 -7.14
N ALA A 169 -13.94 -1.09 -5.94
CA ALA A 169 -15.17 -1.85 -5.67
C ALA A 169 -16.21 -1.04 -4.88
N LEU A 170 -16.04 0.28 -4.74
CA LEU A 170 -16.85 1.12 -3.86
C LEU A 170 -17.65 2.17 -4.66
N ASP A 171 -18.84 2.51 -4.15
CA ASP A 171 -19.60 3.66 -4.60
C ASP A 171 -18.94 4.99 -4.20
N ASP A 172 -19.45 6.13 -4.71
CA ASP A 172 -18.84 7.46 -4.52
C ASP A 172 -18.75 7.87 -3.05
N LYS A 173 -19.77 7.58 -2.23
CA LYS A 173 -19.78 7.93 -0.80
C LYS A 173 -18.80 7.08 -0.02
N SER A 174 -18.77 5.80 -0.30
CA SER A 174 -17.83 4.85 0.31
C SER A 174 -16.39 5.15 -0.10
N THR A 175 -16.17 5.53 -1.36
CA THR A 175 -14.86 6.00 -1.89
C THR A 175 -14.33 7.16 -1.07
N GLU A 176 -15.11 8.25 -0.91
CA GLU A 176 -14.67 9.43 -0.16
C GLU A 176 -14.37 9.09 1.31
N SER A 177 -15.22 8.26 1.93
CA SER A 177 -15.01 7.82 3.31
C SER A 177 -13.73 7.01 3.48
N VAL A 178 -13.47 6.04 2.59
CA VAL A 178 -12.28 5.18 2.66
C VAL A 178 -11.00 5.97 2.41
N ILE A 179 -10.99 6.86 1.41
CA ILE A 179 -9.82 7.70 1.13
C ILE A 179 -9.51 8.61 2.32
N ARG A 180 -10.53 9.25 2.89
CA ARG A 180 -10.34 10.11 4.07
C ARG A 180 -9.77 9.33 5.26
N LEU A 181 -10.33 8.16 5.59
CA LEU A 181 -9.85 7.31 6.66
C LEU A 181 -8.39 6.86 6.41
N LEU A 182 -8.07 6.46 5.18
CA LEU A 182 -6.72 6.08 4.80
C LEU A 182 -5.73 7.24 4.99
N GLU A 183 -6.10 8.45 4.59
CA GLU A 183 -5.28 9.65 4.77
C GLU A 183 -5.09 10.00 6.25
N GLU A 184 -6.18 10.03 7.03
CA GLU A 184 -6.16 10.37 8.45
C GLU A 184 -5.29 9.38 9.24
N GLU A 185 -5.50 8.08 9.05
CA GLU A 185 -4.75 7.05 9.76
C GLU A 185 -3.27 6.97 9.32
N THR A 186 -2.97 7.23 8.04
CA THR A 186 -1.59 7.32 7.54
C THR A 186 -0.87 8.53 8.13
N GLU A 187 -1.53 9.66 8.26
CA GLU A 187 -1.00 10.88 8.84
C GLU A 187 -0.71 10.72 10.34
N LYS A 188 -1.60 10.06 11.10
CA LYS A 188 -1.41 9.75 12.53
C LYS A 188 -0.11 8.97 12.81
N VAL A 189 0.29 8.10 11.88
CA VAL A 189 1.55 7.34 12.02
C VAL A 189 2.75 8.03 11.36
N GLY A 190 2.56 9.17 10.70
CA GLY A 190 3.62 9.93 10.03
C GLY A 190 4.15 9.28 8.75
N ALA A 191 3.41 8.35 8.15
CA ALA A 191 3.82 7.66 6.94
C ALA A 191 3.56 8.48 5.67
N SER A 192 4.34 8.21 4.61
CA SER A 192 4.02 8.68 3.26
C SER A 192 2.92 7.79 2.67
N LEU A 193 1.99 8.37 1.92
CA LEU A 193 0.90 7.65 1.27
C LEU A 193 1.03 7.72 -0.25
N ILE A 194 1.12 6.56 -0.89
CA ILE A 194 1.11 6.43 -2.34
C ILE A 194 -0.16 5.69 -2.75
N ILE A 195 -1.04 6.38 -3.48
CA ILE A 195 -2.26 5.80 -4.02
C ILE A 195 -2.05 5.51 -5.50
N VAL A 196 -2.28 4.27 -5.88
CA VAL A 196 -2.22 3.80 -7.27
C VAL A 196 -3.64 3.58 -7.74
N THR A 197 -4.09 4.27 -8.79
CA THR A 197 -5.46 4.15 -9.27
C THR A 197 -5.62 4.58 -10.73
N HIS A 198 -6.73 4.18 -11.34
CA HIS A 198 -7.24 4.73 -12.61
C HIS A 198 -8.38 5.72 -12.38
N ASP A 199 -8.82 5.94 -11.13
CA ASP A 199 -9.95 6.80 -10.78
C ASP A 199 -9.59 8.28 -10.95
N SER A 200 -10.10 8.89 -12.01
CA SER A 200 -9.86 10.30 -12.32
C SER A 200 -10.46 11.26 -11.28
N ARG A 201 -11.42 10.82 -10.45
CA ARG A 201 -12.01 11.65 -9.38
C ARG A 201 -10.97 12.07 -8.36
N LEU A 202 -9.94 11.26 -8.14
CA LEU A 202 -8.86 11.56 -7.21
C LEU A 202 -7.86 12.59 -7.75
N LYS A 203 -7.83 12.88 -9.05
CA LYS A 203 -6.92 13.89 -9.66
C LYS A 203 -7.06 15.27 -9.04
N THR A 204 -8.26 15.69 -8.67
CA THR A 204 -8.52 17.00 -8.08
C THR A 204 -8.12 17.08 -6.61
N ARG A 205 -8.08 15.95 -5.92
CA ARG A 205 -7.74 15.84 -4.50
C ARG A 205 -6.23 15.93 -4.26
N TYR A 206 -5.42 15.33 -5.16
CA TYR A 206 -3.96 15.27 -5.01
C TYR A 206 -3.26 16.23 -5.96
N LYS A 207 -2.48 17.17 -5.40
CA LYS A 207 -1.64 18.11 -6.19
C LYS A 207 -0.40 17.37 -6.73
N ASP A 208 0.23 16.56 -5.87
CA ASP A 208 1.38 15.75 -6.22
C ASP A 208 0.89 14.47 -6.89
N ARG A 209 1.12 14.35 -8.20
CA ARG A 209 0.70 13.19 -8.98
C ARG A 209 1.67 12.86 -10.10
N VAL A 210 1.74 11.59 -10.45
CA VAL A 210 2.48 11.06 -11.58
C VAL A 210 1.49 10.35 -12.50
N GLU A 211 1.46 10.74 -13.76
CA GLU A 211 0.62 10.11 -14.77
C GLU A 211 1.44 9.09 -15.56
N LEU A 212 1.09 7.80 -15.41
CA LEU A 212 1.70 6.73 -16.17
C LEU A 212 1.03 6.63 -17.54
N GLN A 213 1.81 6.79 -18.58
CA GLN A 213 1.34 6.64 -19.95
C GLN A 213 1.35 5.17 -20.35
N THR A 214 0.35 4.75 -21.13
CA THR A 214 0.40 3.42 -21.75
C THR A 214 1.52 3.45 -22.79
N LEU A 215 2.52 2.59 -22.64
CA LEU A 215 3.57 2.48 -23.63
C LEU A 215 2.96 1.90 -24.89
N THR A 216 2.89 2.72 -25.92
CA THR A 216 2.56 2.27 -27.26
C THR A 216 3.79 1.53 -27.78
N THR A 217 3.70 0.21 -27.88
CA THR A 217 4.71 -0.58 -28.64
C THR A 217 4.75 -0.06 -30.06
N ALA A 218 5.91 0.46 -30.49
CA ALA A 218 6.18 0.67 -31.90
C ALA A 218 6.43 -0.67 -32.57
#